data_7a3d12daa6b2aeb3ece1a0f04ee40cde
#
_entry.id   7a3d12daa6b2aeb3ece1a0f04ee40cde
#
_cell.length_a   1.000
_cell.length_b   1.000
_cell.length_c   1.000
_cell.angle_alpha   90.00
_cell.angle_beta   90.00
_cell.angle_gamma   90.00
#
_symmetry.space_group_name_H-M   'P 1'
#
loop_
_entity.id
_entity.type
_entity.pdbx_description
1 polymer ?
#
loop_
_entity_poly.entity_id
_entity_poly.type
_entity_poly.pdbx_seq_one_letter_code
_entity_poly.pdbx_strand_id
1 'polypeptide(L)'
;MQKQSAIFLLMLCLSFVSEARETLTDEQQLGKLLFEDKNLSLNRNQSCASCHSLKPVQQQNALLKLVPGFVDPENVKKGTPVSSGSIPYRKGTLNAPSVGYAAFSPLFYWDEIEGLYIGGQFWNGRATNLTEQAKGPFLNPVEMAMPNEWSVVSRLKENRDYRKLFRQVYRLNLAVVPYVNNKQPNAIPPAAVTEIYHHMAKAIGAFEQSPVFNKFNSKFDYVLAGKTKFTQIEKDGFELFNGKAKCAACHVNEKTSDEEGNVIPPMFTDFTYDNIGLPRNVKIPNNPEPNSGLGGRTDIAALDTEGEEIGKHKVMSLRNIALTAPYGHNGVFATLEQIVHFYNTRDTLGWVSDNQDPGFAKSGWPDPEIPENVNHDELGILGLTPDEEKAIVAFMKTLTDDYPIWGRDRLVPPGTASPFPEVKPPVQ
;
A
#
# COMPACT_ATOMS: atom_id res chain seq x y z
N MET A 1 50.89 -32.33 -50.07
CA MET A 1 49.49 -32.46 -49.51
C MET A 1 49.47 -31.77 -48.18
N GLN A 2 49.07 -30.47 -48.18
CA GLN A 2 48.91 -29.64 -46.97
C GLN A 2 47.44 -29.65 -46.60
N LYS A 3 47.13 -30.08 -45.35
CA LYS A 3 45.81 -30.01 -44.77
C LYS A 3 45.67 -28.64 -44.09
N GLN A 4 44.83 -27.77 -44.62
CA GLN A 4 44.39 -26.54 -43.96
C GLN A 4 43.26 -26.88 -42.99
N SER A 5 43.51 -26.64 -41.68
CA SER A 5 42.49 -26.72 -40.64
C SER A 5 41.84 -25.33 -40.53
N ALA A 6 40.57 -25.23 -40.90
CA ALA A 6 39.77 -24.03 -40.66
C ALA A 6 39.27 -24.03 -39.21
N ILE A 7 39.72 -23.08 -38.41
CA ILE A 7 39.21 -22.81 -37.06
C ILE A 7 37.99 -21.89 -37.21
N PHE A 8 36.78 -22.42 -36.94
CA PHE A 8 35.55 -21.64 -36.83
C PHE A 8 35.52 -20.97 -35.48
N LEU A 9 35.76 -19.67 -35.46
CA LEU A 9 35.63 -18.84 -34.25
C LEU A 9 34.14 -18.52 -34.05
N LEU A 10 33.48 -19.22 -33.11
CA LEU A 10 32.09 -18.95 -32.70
C LEU A 10 32.09 -17.69 -31.80
N MET A 11 31.78 -16.52 -32.37
CA MET A 11 31.53 -15.33 -31.60
C MET A 11 30.19 -15.48 -30.88
N LEU A 12 30.23 -15.78 -29.58
CA LEU A 12 29.08 -15.67 -28.69
C LEU A 12 28.80 -14.18 -28.44
N CYS A 13 27.83 -13.60 -29.16
CA CYS A 13 27.29 -12.31 -28.83
C CYS A 13 26.49 -12.46 -27.53
N LEU A 14 27.12 -12.20 -26.38
CA LEU A 14 26.47 -11.93 -25.13
C LEU A 14 25.79 -10.56 -25.27
N SER A 15 24.51 -10.55 -25.62
CA SER A 15 23.65 -9.38 -25.51
C SER A 15 23.52 -9.07 -24.03
N PHE A 16 24.32 -8.17 -23.51
CA PHE A 16 24.02 -7.51 -22.24
C PHE A 16 22.72 -6.71 -22.46
N VAL A 17 21.59 -7.29 -22.07
CA VAL A 17 20.38 -6.51 -21.84
C VAL A 17 20.72 -5.64 -20.64
N SER A 18 21.13 -4.40 -20.90
CA SER A 18 21.18 -3.35 -19.89
C SER A 18 19.72 -3.16 -19.45
N GLU A 19 19.34 -3.72 -18.29
CA GLU A 19 18.20 -3.19 -17.57
C GLU A 19 18.46 -1.69 -17.41
N ALA A 20 17.69 -0.87 -18.10
CA ALA A 20 17.63 0.54 -17.83
C ALA A 20 17.06 0.66 -16.40
N ARG A 21 17.92 0.63 -15.40
CA ARG A 21 17.57 1.02 -14.04
C ARG A 21 17.10 2.47 -14.15
N GLU A 22 15.81 2.68 -14.02
CA GLU A 22 15.27 4.02 -13.85
C GLU A 22 16.05 4.68 -12.71
N THR A 23 16.79 5.71 -13.08
CA THR A 23 17.68 6.40 -12.13
C THR A 23 16.81 7.30 -11.27
N LEU A 24 16.69 6.95 -9.98
CA LEU A 24 16.05 7.82 -9.00
C LEU A 24 16.70 9.20 -9.01
N THR A 25 15.89 10.25 -8.90
CA THR A 25 16.41 11.62 -8.68
C THR A 25 17.16 11.69 -7.35
N ASP A 26 17.96 12.75 -7.15
CA ASP A 26 18.69 12.96 -5.89
C ASP A 26 17.74 13.00 -4.68
N GLU A 27 16.54 13.60 -4.83
CA GLU A 27 15.51 13.66 -3.79
C GLU A 27 14.93 12.26 -3.51
N GLN A 28 14.60 11.50 -4.54
CA GLN A 28 14.13 10.12 -4.42
C GLN A 28 15.19 9.19 -3.81
N GLN A 29 16.46 9.40 -4.18
CA GLN A 29 17.57 8.63 -3.59
C GLN A 29 17.72 8.93 -2.09
N LEU A 30 17.61 10.19 -1.68
CA LEU A 30 17.56 10.58 -0.27
C LEU A 30 16.36 9.93 0.42
N GLY A 31 15.18 9.99 -0.19
CA GLY A 31 13.96 9.36 0.31
C GLY A 31 14.12 7.87 0.53
N LYS A 32 14.74 7.15 -0.42
CA LYS A 32 15.03 5.72 -0.30
C LYS A 32 15.91 5.40 0.90
N LEU A 33 16.98 6.17 1.11
CA LEU A 33 17.86 5.98 2.26
C LEU A 33 17.11 6.17 3.58
N LEU A 34 16.25 7.21 3.65
CA LEU A 34 15.41 7.49 4.81
C LEU A 34 14.36 6.39 5.05
N PHE A 35 13.73 5.91 3.98
CA PHE A 35 12.73 4.83 4.02
C PHE A 35 13.29 3.51 4.57
N GLU A 36 14.56 3.23 4.34
CA GLU A 36 15.24 2.01 4.78
C GLU A 36 15.97 2.16 6.13
N ASP A 37 16.12 3.39 6.68
CA ASP A 37 16.98 3.64 7.85
C ASP A 37 16.30 3.34 9.19
N LYS A 38 16.66 2.24 9.79
CA LYS A 38 16.20 1.83 11.12
C LYS A 38 16.70 2.73 12.25
N ASN A 39 17.77 3.50 12.05
CA ASN A 39 18.29 4.40 13.08
C ASN A 39 17.32 5.52 13.44
N LEU A 40 16.32 5.78 12.60
CA LEU A 40 15.32 6.82 12.79
C LEU A 40 14.18 6.39 13.73
N SER A 41 14.20 5.17 14.28
CA SER A 41 13.23 4.75 15.31
C SER A 41 13.86 4.77 16.71
N LEU A 42 13.03 4.77 17.74
CA LEU A 42 13.47 4.90 19.15
C LEU A 42 14.58 3.90 19.50
N ASN A 43 14.36 2.62 19.22
CA ASN A 43 15.31 1.53 19.52
C ASN A 43 16.20 1.17 18.31
N ARG A 44 16.25 1.98 17.27
CA ARG A 44 17.05 1.77 16.05
C ARG A 44 16.78 0.41 15.36
N ASN A 45 15.54 -0.04 15.36
CA ASN A 45 15.12 -1.36 14.90
C ASN A 45 13.99 -1.35 13.88
N GLN A 46 13.35 -0.19 13.63
CA GLN A 46 12.23 0.01 12.70
C GLN A 46 12.55 1.08 11.67
N SER A 47 12.06 0.87 10.45
CA SER A 47 12.05 1.83 9.34
C SER A 47 10.75 1.64 8.54
N CYS A 48 10.45 2.51 7.58
CA CYS A 48 9.31 2.29 6.68
C CYS A 48 9.38 0.92 6.00
N ALA A 49 10.58 0.53 5.52
CA ALA A 49 10.83 -0.78 4.92
C ALA A 49 10.64 -1.97 5.88
N SER A 50 10.50 -1.75 7.17
CA SER A 50 10.19 -2.83 8.13
C SER A 50 8.75 -3.32 7.99
N CYS A 51 7.80 -2.38 7.71
CA CYS A 51 6.40 -2.68 7.50
C CYS A 51 6.00 -2.65 6.01
N HIS A 52 6.85 -2.06 5.13
CA HIS A 52 6.62 -1.92 3.69
C HIS A 52 7.87 -2.42 2.93
N SER A 53 8.13 -3.73 2.97
CA SER A 53 9.35 -4.32 2.43
C SER A 53 9.51 -4.11 0.93
N LEU A 54 10.67 -3.57 0.54
CA LEU A 54 11.08 -3.43 -0.87
C LEU A 54 11.63 -4.73 -1.46
N LYS A 55 11.67 -5.80 -0.68
CA LYS A 55 12.26 -7.09 -1.08
C LYS A 55 11.20 -8.19 -1.10
N PRO A 56 11.35 -9.19 -1.97
CA PRO A 56 10.55 -10.39 -1.92
C PRO A 56 10.59 -11.05 -0.54
N VAL A 57 9.47 -11.60 -0.10
CA VAL A 57 9.32 -12.24 1.21
C VAL A 57 9.27 -13.75 1.04
N GLN A 58 10.15 -14.46 1.75
CA GLN A 58 10.19 -15.93 1.72
C GLN A 58 9.03 -16.50 2.56
N GLN A 59 8.00 -17.02 1.88
CA GLN A 59 6.87 -17.61 2.55
C GLN A 59 5.97 -18.46 1.60
N GLN A 60 4.76 -18.86 2.08
CA GLN A 60 3.85 -19.74 1.35
C GLN A 60 3.27 -19.13 0.06
N ASN A 61 3.08 -17.81 0.00
CA ASN A 61 2.64 -17.15 -1.23
C ASN A 61 3.76 -17.19 -2.28
N ALA A 62 3.54 -17.95 -3.36
CA ALA A 62 4.53 -18.16 -4.41
C ALA A 62 4.94 -16.85 -5.12
N LEU A 63 4.02 -15.89 -5.25
CA LEU A 63 4.30 -14.59 -5.88
C LEU A 63 5.22 -13.74 -5.00
N LEU A 64 5.00 -13.71 -3.67
CA LEU A 64 5.84 -12.95 -2.73
C LEU A 64 7.29 -13.43 -2.67
N LYS A 65 7.58 -14.65 -3.12
CA LYS A 65 8.96 -15.13 -3.27
C LYS A 65 9.68 -14.54 -4.46
N LEU A 66 8.95 -13.99 -5.42
CA LEU A 66 9.47 -13.48 -6.68
C LEU A 66 9.47 -11.96 -6.74
N VAL A 67 8.42 -11.34 -6.18
CA VAL A 67 8.19 -9.89 -6.26
C VAL A 67 7.91 -9.29 -4.88
N PRO A 68 8.32 -8.04 -4.62
CA PRO A 68 7.99 -7.37 -3.36
C PRO A 68 6.50 -7.01 -3.32
N GLY A 69 5.86 -7.27 -2.18
CA GLY A 69 4.46 -6.92 -1.95
C GLY A 69 4.26 -5.61 -1.20
N PHE A 70 5.35 -4.93 -0.82
CA PHE A 70 5.33 -3.72 0.02
C PHE A 70 4.53 -3.92 1.33
N VAL A 71 4.65 -5.09 1.91
CA VAL A 71 3.99 -5.54 3.15
C VAL A 71 5.00 -5.83 4.24
N ASP A 72 4.52 -5.93 5.48
CA ASP A 72 5.35 -6.33 6.61
C ASP A 72 5.76 -7.82 6.49
N PRO A 73 7.06 -8.11 6.29
CA PRO A 73 7.53 -9.47 6.12
C PRO A 73 7.34 -10.35 7.34
N GLU A 74 7.30 -9.77 8.55
CA GLU A 74 7.07 -10.52 9.77
C GLU A 74 5.58 -10.86 9.94
N ASN A 75 4.67 -9.95 9.58
CA ASN A 75 3.23 -10.23 9.58
C ASN A 75 2.89 -11.33 8.60
N VAL A 76 3.41 -11.21 7.40
CA VAL A 76 3.25 -12.20 6.35
C VAL A 76 3.76 -13.58 6.79
N LYS A 77 4.95 -13.64 7.40
CA LYS A 77 5.59 -14.88 7.88
C LYS A 77 4.85 -15.51 9.05
N LYS A 78 4.32 -14.70 9.96
CA LYS A 78 3.64 -15.16 11.18
C LYS A 78 2.14 -15.24 11.06
N GLY A 79 1.56 -14.71 9.99
CA GLY A 79 0.10 -14.58 9.82
C GLY A 79 -0.53 -13.63 10.84
N THR A 80 0.21 -12.58 11.28
CA THR A 80 -0.31 -11.60 12.24
C THR A 80 -1.01 -10.44 11.52
N PRO A 81 -2.12 -9.90 12.06
CA PRO A 81 -2.91 -8.88 11.38
C PRO A 81 -2.28 -7.49 11.37
N VAL A 82 -1.40 -7.20 12.32
CA VAL A 82 -0.84 -5.87 12.54
C VAL A 82 0.65 -5.92 12.84
N SER A 83 1.36 -4.84 12.51
CA SER A 83 2.79 -4.73 12.68
C SER A 83 3.21 -4.48 14.13
N SER A 84 4.42 -4.91 14.47
CA SER A 84 5.05 -4.60 15.76
C SER A 84 5.84 -3.29 15.65
N GLY A 85 5.75 -2.43 16.66
CA GLY A 85 6.48 -1.18 16.72
C GLY A 85 7.95 -1.32 17.19
N SER A 86 8.64 -0.18 17.25
CA SER A 86 10.01 -0.08 17.77
C SER A 86 10.12 -0.48 19.23
N ILE A 87 9.10 -0.19 20.03
CA ILE A 87 9.02 -0.63 21.43
C ILE A 87 8.46 -2.04 21.45
N PRO A 88 9.18 -3.04 21.99
CA PRO A 88 8.66 -4.39 22.14
C PRO A 88 7.26 -4.40 22.80
N TYR A 89 6.40 -5.29 22.33
CA TYR A 89 5.01 -5.47 22.80
C TYR A 89 4.01 -4.37 22.40
N ARG A 90 4.45 -3.24 21.84
CA ARG A 90 3.53 -2.25 21.27
C ARG A 90 3.24 -2.62 19.83
N LYS A 91 1.94 -2.66 19.52
CA LYS A 91 1.43 -2.96 18.17
C LYS A 91 0.39 -1.94 17.80
N GLY A 92 0.27 -1.65 16.52
CA GLY A 92 -0.85 -0.91 15.97
C GLY A 92 -2.17 -1.69 16.07
N THR A 93 -3.26 -1.02 15.78
CA THR A 93 -4.61 -1.61 15.74
C THR A 93 -5.11 -1.80 14.30
N LEU A 94 -4.39 -1.25 13.33
CA LEU A 94 -4.71 -1.33 11.92
C LEU A 94 -3.65 -2.10 11.14
N ASN A 95 -4.08 -2.78 10.11
CA ASN A 95 -3.19 -3.38 9.12
C ASN A 95 -2.40 -2.29 8.38
N ALA A 96 -1.12 -2.54 8.10
CA ALA A 96 -0.30 -1.64 7.30
C ALA A 96 -0.74 -1.71 5.82
N PRO A 97 -1.35 -0.65 5.26
CA PRO A 97 -1.76 -0.66 3.87
C PRO A 97 -0.54 -0.69 2.95
N SER A 98 -0.71 -1.22 1.73
CA SER A 98 0.35 -1.16 0.72
C SER A 98 0.71 0.30 0.40
N VAL A 99 2.00 0.58 0.23
CA VAL A 99 2.49 1.86 -0.32
C VAL A 99 2.55 1.85 -1.84
N GLY A 100 2.34 0.69 -2.47
CA GLY A 100 2.23 0.60 -3.92
C GLY A 100 1.05 1.42 -4.43
N TYR A 101 1.30 2.28 -5.42
CA TYR A 101 0.30 3.17 -6.03
C TYR A 101 -0.34 4.19 -5.08
N ALA A 102 0.09 4.30 -3.82
CA ALA A 102 -0.44 5.29 -2.87
C ALA A 102 -0.28 6.75 -3.35
N ALA A 103 0.72 6.99 -4.20
CA ALA A 103 1.00 8.29 -4.79
C ALA A 103 -0.10 8.80 -5.74
N PHE A 104 -0.99 7.93 -6.23
CA PHE A 104 -2.12 8.31 -7.09
C PHE A 104 -3.35 8.77 -6.30
N SER A 105 -3.38 8.60 -4.98
CA SER A 105 -4.47 9.14 -4.16
C SER A 105 -4.47 10.66 -4.24
N PRO A 106 -5.61 11.31 -4.59
CA PRO A 106 -5.68 12.76 -4.59
C PRO A 106 -5.49 13.32 -3.17
N LEU A 107 -5.29 14.64 -3.06
CA LEU A 107 -5.35 15.31 -1.75
C LEU A 107 -6.68 15.04 -1.08
N PHE A 108 -6.71 14.98 0.24
CA PHE A 108 -7.96 14.80 0.97
C PHE A 108 -8.87 16.02 0.82
N TYR A 109 -10.10 15.82 0.34
CA TYR A 109 -11.10 16.87 0.18
C TYR A 109 -12.53 16.34 0.31
N TRP A 110 -13.49 17.23 0.49
CA TRP A 110 -14.91 16.96 0.35
C TRP A 110 -15.35 17.28 -1.07
N ASP A 111 -16.01 16.34 -1.73
CA ASP A 111 -16.61 16.55 -3.05
C ASP A 111 -18.08 16.99 -2.88
N GLU A 112 -18.37 18.24 -3.24
CA GLU A 112 -19.72 18.83 -3.11
C GLU A 112 -20.75 18.22 -4.09
N ILE A 113 -20.31 17.59 -5.16
CA ILE A 113 -21.18 17.00 -6.17
C ILE A 113 -21.61 15.61 -5.73
N GLU A 114 -20.64 14.80 -5.32
CA GLU A 114 -20.86 13.41 -4.88
C GLU A 114 -21.32 13.34 -3.42
N GLY A 115 -21.08 14.40 -2.63
CA GLY A 115 -21.39 14.42 -1.19
C GLY A 115 -20.52 13.44 -0.39
N LEU A 116 -19.24 13.29 -0.77
CA LEU A 116 -18.32 12.29 -0.22
C LEU A 116 -16.94 12.90 0.07
N TYR A 117 -16.24 12.32 1.03
CA TYR A 117 -14.81 12.56 1.20
C TYR A 117 -13.99 11.69 0.25
N ILE A 118 -12.97 12.27 -0.38
CA ILE A 118 -12.11 11.61 -1.35
C ILE A 118 -10.65 11.86 -1.01
N GLY A 119 -9.78 10.90 -1.31
CA GLY A 119 -8.32 11.07 -1.29
C GLY A 119 -7.67 10.92 0.07
N GLY A 120 -6.54 11.60 0.28
CA GLY A 120 -5.71 11.50 1.50
C GLY A 120 -5.00 10.17 1.66
N GLN A 121 -4.29 10.03 2.78
CA GLN A 121 -3.50 8.85 3.12
C GLN A 121 -3.97 8.25 4.46
N PHE A 122 -3.54 7.01 4.77
CA PHE A 122 -4.06 6.17 5.84
C PHE A 122 -5.49 5.67 5.61
N TRP A 123 -5.97 4.75 6.45
CA TRP A 123 -7.32 4.18 6.38
C TRP A 123 -8.44 5.21 6.58
N ASN A 124 -8.16 6.32 7.25
CA ASN A 124 -9.14 7.38 7.56
C ASN A 124 -8.80 8.74 6.95
N GLY A 125 -7.89 8.80 5.99
CA GLY A 125 -7.56 10.03 5.28
C GLY A 125 -6.91 11.15 6.11
N ARG A 126 -6.42 10.85 7.33
CA ARG A 126 -5.92 11.87 8.27
C ARG A 126 -4.68 12.63 7.80
N ALA A 127 -3.98 12.13 6.81
CA ALA A 127 -2.90 12.85 6.14
C ALA A 127 -3.34 13.25 4.73
N THR A 128 -3.18 14.52 4.40
CA THR A 128 -3.67 15.09 3.14
C THR A 128 -2.92 14.52 1.92
N ASN A 129 -1.63 14.22 2.08
CA ASN A 129 -0.74 13.73 1.03
C ASN A 129 0.38 12.85 1.61
N LEU A 130 1.28 12.34 0.76
CA LEU A 130 2.40 11.47 1.17
C LEU A 130 3.40 12.17 2.09
N THR A 131 3.67 13.46 1.89
CA THR A 131 4.57 14.23 2.78
C THR A 131 4.02 14.29 4.20
N GLU A 132 2.73 14.58 4.34
CA GLU A 132 2.08 14.62 5.65
C GLU A 132 1.96 13.21 6.27
N GLN A 133 1.71 12.19 5.45
CA GLN A 133 1.70 10.81 5.89
C GLN A 133 3.06 10.39 6.45
N ALA A 134 4.16 10.68 5.74
CA ALA A 134 5.52 10.26 6.13
C ALA A 134 5.99 10.87 7.47
N LYS A 135 5.40 11.96 7.94
CA LYS A 135 5.67 12.52 9.27
C LYS A 135 5.14 11.64 10.40
N GLY A 136 3.99 10.99 10.19
CA GLY A 136 3.25 10.30 11.25
C GLY A 136 4.01 9.14 11.90
N PRO A 137 4.51 8.14 11.17
CA PRO A 137 5.10 6.91 11.71
C PRO A 137 6.28 7.13 12.66
N PHE A 138 7.10 8.16 12.44
CA PHE A 138 8.24 8.46 13.31
C PHE A 138 7.82 8.74 14.75
N LEU A 139 6.72 9.46 14.94
CA LEU A 139 6.24 9.91 16.25
C LEU A 139 5.19 8.97 16.84
N ASN A 140 4.65 8.06 16.05
CA ASN A 140 3.62 7.13 16.51
C ASN A 140 4.19 6.15 17.56
N PRO A 141 3.66 6.11 18.79
CA PRO A 141 4.20 5.30 19.88
C PRO A 141 4.10 3.79 19.66
N VAL A 142 3.28 3.35 18.72
CA VAL A 142 3.12 1.92 18.35
C VAL A 142 3.85 1.57 17.04
N GLU A 143 4.55 2.54 16.42
CA GLU A 143 5.38 2.37 15.23
C GLU A 143 6.84 2.68 15.56
N MET A 144 7.40 3.80 15.08
CA MET A 144 8.81 4.16 15.30
C MET A 144 9.09 4.79 16.67
N ALA A 145 8.07 5.32 17.35
CA ALA A 145 8.04 5.75 18.74
C ALA A 145 9.06 6.85 19.14
N MET A 146 9.51 7.68 18.21
CA MET A 146 10.39 8.80 18.52
C MET A 146 9.64 9.85 19.35
N PRO A 147 10.28 10.46 20.36
CA PRO A 147 9.60 11.36 21.30
C PRO A 147 9.07 12.64 20.65
N ASN A 148 9.76 13.15 19.64
CA ASN A 148 9.42 14.38 18.92
C ASN A 148 10.28 14.51 17.64
N GLU A 149 9.93 15.49 16.78
CA GLU A 149 10.65 15.80 15.54
C GLU A 149 12.12 16.13 15.78
N TRP A 150 12.43 16.85 16.85
CA TRP A 150 13.81 17.22 17.16
C TRP A 150 14.70 16.01 17.43
N SER A 151 14.15 14.98 18.07
CA SER A 151 14.86 13.71 18.28
C SER A 151 15.14 13.01 16.95
N VAL A 152 14.20 13.03 15.99
CA VAL A 152 14.40 12.48 14.64
C VAL A 152 15.49 13.26 13.90
N VAL A 153 15.42 14.59 13.89
CA VAL A 153 16.43 15.45 13.24
C VAL A 153 17.82 15.28 13.88
N SER A 154 17.89 15.06 15.20
CA SER A 154 19.14 14.72 15.87
C SER A 154 19.76 13.42 15.35
N ARG A 155 18.92 12.40 15.03
CA ARG A 155 19.38 11.15 14.41
C ARG A 155 19.89 11.36 12.97
N LEU A 156 19.20 12.18 12.16
CA LEU A 156 19.70 12.55 10.83
C LEU A 156 21.07 13.20 10.91
N LYS A 157 21.26 14.08 11.90
CA LYS A 157 22.53 14.78 12.09
C LYS A 157 23.70 13.86 12.47
N GLU A 158 23.45 12.71 13.08
CA GLU A 158 24.51 11.71 13.40
C GLU A 158 25.14 11.16 12.11
N ASN A 159 24.38 11.03 11.03
CA ASN A 159 24.85 10.44 9.77
C ASN A 159 25.49 11.50 8.87
N ARG A 160 26.74 11.24 8.45
CA ARG A 160 27.51 12.13 7.56
C ARG A 160 26.87 12.27 6.18
N ASP A 161 26.28 11.18 5.66
CA ASP A 161 25.71 11.16 4.32
C ASP A 161 24.44 12.01 4.27
N TYR A 162 23.59 11.98 5.30
CA TYR A 162 22.43 12.88 5.40
C TYR A 162 22.86 14.35 5.44
N ARG A 163 23.93 14.70 6.19
CA ARG A 163 24.44 16.09 6.20
C ARG A 163 24.86 16.57 4.81
N LYS A 164 25.43 15.68 3.99
CA LYS A 164 25.80 15.97 2.60
C LYS A 164 24.56 16.08 1.70
N LEU A 165 23.68 15.09 1.74
CA LEU A 165 22.51 15.00 0.87
C LEU A 165 21.50 16.12 1.14
N PHE A 166 21.18 16.45 2.39
CA PHE A 166 20.29 17.57 2.71
C PHE A 166 20.84 18.92 2.18
N ARG A 167 22.17 19.11 2.24
CA ARG A 167 22.79 20.30 1.65
C ARG A 167 22.70 20.29 0.13
N GLN A 168 22.88 19.14 -0.50
CA GLN A 168 22.83 18.98 -1.95
C GLN A 168 21.42 19.18 -2.48
N VAL A 169 20.43 18.49 -1.92
CA VAL A 169 19.05 18.45 -2.39
C VAL A 169 18.28 19.72 -2.00
N TYR A 170 18.36 20.12 -0.71
CA TYR A 170 17.51 21.18 -0.16
C TYR A 170 18.27 22.46 0.24
N ARG A 171 19.60 22.50 0.10
CA ARG A 171 20.45 23.58 0.60
C ARG A 171 20.42 23.73 2.13
N LEU A 172 19.94 22.74 2.85
CA LEU A 172 19.84 22.72 4.31
C LEU A 172 21.11 22.20 4.98
N ASN A 173 21.54 22.87 6.05
CA ASN A 173 22.71 22.49 6.81
C ASN A 173 22.30 21.86 8.16
N LEU A 174 22.28 20.55 8.25
CA LEU A 174 21.95 19.85 9.50
C LEU A 174 22.90 20.19 10.66
N ALA A 175 24.13 20.66 10.38
CA ALA A 175 25.12 20.94 11.43
C ALA A 175 24.75 22.10 12.35
N VAL A 176 23.95 23.08 11.87
CA VAL A 176 23.54 24.25 12.64
C VAL A 176 22.44 23.96 13.67
N VAL A 177 21.70 22.85 13.50
CA VAL A 177 20.66 22.46 14.44
C VAL A 177 21.32 21.88 15.70
N PRO A 178 21.00 22.39 16.91
CA PRO A 178 21.49 21.77 18.15
C PRO A 178 20.91 20.35 18.32
N TYR A 179 21.61 19.49 19.05
CA TYR A 179 21.02 18.23 19.47
C TYR A 179 19.88 18.47 20.45
N VAL A 180 18.90 17.56 20.43
CA VAL A 180 17.81 17.58 21.41
C VAL A 180 18.36 17.52 22.83
N ASN A 181 17.82 18.37 23.70
CA ASN A 181 18.16 18.35 25.14
C ASN A 181 17.15 17.46 25.89
N ASN A 182 17.55 16.24 26.18
CA ASN A 182 16.70 15.29 26.93
C ASN A 182 16.33 15.73 28.35
N LYS A 183 17.03 16.75 28.90
CA LYS A 183 16.68 17.33 30.20
C LYS A 183 15.54 18.35 30.09
N GLN A 184 15.15 18.75 28.89
CA GLN A 184 14.07 19.67 28.59
C GLN A 184 13.17 19.09 27.50
N PRO A 185 12.43 18.02 27.77
CA PRO A 185 11.63 17.31 26.75
C PRO A 185 10.53 18.18 26.14
N ASN A 186 10.08 19.22 26.84
CA ASN A 186 9.04 20.15 26.39
C ASN A 186 9.61 21.44 25.78
N ALA A 187 10.93 21.53 25.54
CA ALA A 187 11.50 22.69 24.88
C ALA A 187 10.95 22.83 23.46
N ILE A 188 10.60 24.06 23.08
CA ILE A 188 10.15 24.39 21.72
C ILE A 188 11.33 24.12 20.78
N PRO A 189 11.15 23.27 19.76
CA PRO A 189 12.20 22.99 18.81
C PRO A 189 12.53 24.25 17.98
N PRO A 190 13.82 24.46 17.62
CA PRO A 190 14.17 25.52 16.66
C PRO A 190 13.39 25.38 15.35
N ALA A 191 13.02 26.49 14.73
CA ALA A 191 12.27 26.48 13.43
C ALA A 191 12.96 25.62 12.36
N ALA A 192 14.29 25.58 12.32
CA ALA A 192 15.06 24.72 11.44
C ALA A 192 14.79 23.21 11.66
N VAL A 193 14.34 22.79 12.82
CA VAL A 193 13.95 21.39 13.10
C VAL A 193 12.71 21.02 12.28
N THR A 194 11.66 21.82 12.37
CA THR A 194 10.41 21.61 11.65
C THR A 194 10.63 21.65 10.13
N GLU A 195 11.45 22.59 9.65
CA GLU A 195 11.82 22.65 8.25
C GLU A 195 12.56 21.39 7.76
N ILE A 196 13.55 20.92 8.52
CA ILE A 196 14.31 19.71 8.17
C ILE A 196 13.42 18.49 8.24
N TYR A 197 12.56 18.38 9.25
CA TYR A 197 11.61 17.28 9.39
C TYR A 197 10.63 17.22 8.22
N HIS A 198 10.11 18.36 7.80
CA HIS A 198 9.26 18.47 6.62
C HIS A 198 9.98 17.99 5.34
N HIS A 199 11.21 18.45 5.09
CA HIS A 199 11.98 18.04 3.92
C HIS A 199 12.39 16.56 3.96
N MET A 200 12.62 16.00 5.15
CA MET A 200 12.80 14.56 5.32
C MET A 200 11.56 13.79 4.85
N ALA A 201 10.38 14.20 5.31
CA ALA A 201 9.12 13.59 4.91
C ALA A 201 8.83 13.77 3.42
N LYS A 202 9.14 14.95 2.86
CA LYS A 202 9.04 15.24 1.43
C LYS A 202 9.92 14.31 0.59
N ALA A 203 11.16 14.06 1.01
CA ALA A 203 12.04 13.12 0.31
C ALA A 203 11.48 11.69 0.31
N ILE A 204 10.89 11.25 1.44
CA ILE A 204 10.24 9.94 1.52
C ILE A 204 9.04 9.88 0.56
N GLY A 205 8.16 10.89 0.56
CA GLY A 205 7.05 10.97 -0.39
C GLY A 205 7.51 10.98 -1.86
N ALA A 206 8.61 11.69 -2.16
CA ALA A 206 9.21 11.67 -3.50
C ALA A 206 9.70 10.26 -3.90
N PHE A 207 10.23 9.48 -2.96
CA PHE A 207 10.61 8.10 -3.23
C PHE A 207 9.38 7.22 -3.46
N GLU A 208 8.30 7.39 -2.69
CA GLU A 208 7.03 6.65 -2.88
C GLU A 208 6.34 6.99 -4.21
N GLN A 209 6.59 8.16 -4.78
CA GLN A 209 6.16 8.53 -6.13
C GLN A 209 7.00 7.89 -7.26
N SER A 210 8.11 7.25 -6.93
CA SER A 210 9.01 6.67 -7.94
C SER A 210 8.42 5.40 -8.58
N PRO A 211 8.93 5.00 -9.76
CA PRO A 211 8.55 3.76 -10.43
C PRO A 211 8.80 2.48 -9.61
N VAL A 212 9.52 2.57 -8.50
CA VAL A 212 9.68 1.43 -7.56
C VAL A 212 8.32 0.95 -7.06
N PHE A 213 7.38 1.87 -6.81
CA PHE A 213 6.05 1.58 -6.27
C PHE A 213 4.93 1.64 -7.32
N ASN A 214 5.20 2.18 -8.50
CA ASN A 214 4.21 2.54 -9.52
C ASN A 214 4.61 1.96 -10.88
N LYS A 215 4.65 0.62 -10.99
CA LYS A 215 5.30 -0.07 -12.13
C LYS A 215 4.43 -0.21 -13.37
N PHE A 216 3.12 -0.34 -13.22
CA PHE A 216 2.18 -0.59 -14.31
C PHE A 216 2.63 -1.70 -15.27
N ASN A 217 3.09 -2.81 -14.73
CA ASN A 217 3.59 -3.97 -15.47
C ASN A 217 2.97 -5.30 -14.99
N SER A 218 1.73 -5.22 -14.50
CA SER A 218 0.91 -6.39 -14.17
C SER A 218 0.37 -7.07 -15.43
N LYS A 219 -0.14 -8.30 -15.30
CA LYS A 219 -0.82 -8.97 -16.41
C LYS A 219 -1.94 -8.13 -17.00
N PHE A 220 -2.73 -7.49 -16.11
CA PHE A 220 -3.81 -6.59 -16.50
C PHE A 220 -3.29 -5.46 -17.42
N ASP A 221 -2.17 -4.83 -17.07
CA ASP A 221 -1.60 -3.74 -17.86
C ASP A 221 -1.18 -4.21 -19.26
N TYR A 222 -0.59 -5.39 -19.38
CA TYR A 222 -0.25 -5.96 -20.68
C TYR A 222 -1.48 -6.37 -21.49
N VAL A 223 -2.55 -6.85 -20.84
CA VAL A 223 -3.84 -7.11 -21.52
C VAL A 223 -4.45 -5.80 -22.01
N LEU A 224 -4.45 -4.76 -21.17
CA LEU A 224 -4.96 -3.43 -21.48
C LEU A 224 -4.25 -2.81 -22.70
N ALA A 225 -2.94 -3.07 -22.83
CA ALA A 225 -2.12 -2.65 -23.97
C ALA A 225 -2.17 -3.61 -25.18
N GLY A 226 -2.97 -4.68 -25.14
CA GLY A 226 -3.11 -5.64 -26.22
C GLY A 226 -1.88 -6.54 -26.43
N LYS A 227 -0.98 -6.64 -25.44
CA LYS A 227 0.27 -7.42 -25.53
C LYS A 227 0.07 -8.89 -25.14
N THR A 228 -0.92 -9.18 -24.31
CA THR A 228 -1.32 -10.55 -23.93
C THR A 228 -2.85 -10.61 -23.75
N LYS A 229 -3.36 -11.74 -23.24
CA LYS A 229 -4.78 -11.97 -23.02
C LYS A 229 -5.04 -12.59 -21.67
N PHE A 230 -6.22 -12.35 -21.13
CA PHE A 230 -6.74 -13.13 -20.01
C PHE A 230 -6.94 -14.59 -20.40
N THR A 231 -6.75 -15.49 -19.45
CA THR A 231 -7.33 -16.84 -19.50
C THR A 231 -8.85 -16.74 -19.36
N GLN A 232 -9.58 -17.83 -19.66
CA GLN A 232 -11.04 -17.78 -19.57
C GLN A 232 -11.52 -17.42 -18.16
N ILE A 233 -10.97 -18.08 -17.13
CA ILE A 233 -11.36 -17.80 -15.73
C ILE A 233 -11.04 -16.37 -15.29
N GLU A 234 -9.94 -15.76 -15.76
CA GLU A 234 -9.61 -14.36 -15.47
C GLU A 234 -10.57 -13.40 -16.19
N LYS A 235 -10.98 -13.74 -17.42
CA LYS A 235 -11.96 -12.99 -18.18
C LYS A 235 -13.34 -13.05 -17.53
N ASP A 236 -13.78 -14.24 -17.14
CA ASP A 236 -15.04 -14.43 -16.43
C ASP A 236 -15.03 -13.64 -15.11
N GLY A 237 -13.91 -13.66 -14.38
CA GLY A 237 -13.70 -12.87 -13.16
C GLY A 237 -13.77 -11.36 -13.40
N PHE A 238 -13.20 -10.87 -14.51
CA PHE A 238 -13.30 -9.46 -14.89
C PHE A 238 -14.74 -9.05 -15.23
N GLU A 239 -15.47 -9.89 -15.95
CA GLU A 239 -16.89 -9.65 -16.28
C GLU A 239 -17.75 -9.65 -15.02
N LEU A 240 -17.50 -10.57 -14.07
CA LEU A 240 -18.18 -10.60 -12.78
C LEU A 240 -17.87 -9.38 -11.93
N PHE A 241 -16.60 -8.97 -11.88
CA PHE A 241 -16.15 -7.77 -11.16
C PHE A 241 -16.88 -6.50 -11.60
N ASN A 242 -17.12 -6.36 -12.91
CA ASN A 242 -17.84 -5.22 -13.51
C ASN A 242 -19.37 -5.35 -13.47
N GLY A 243 -19.88 -6.54 -13.22
CA GLY A 243 -21.31 -6.84 -13.29
C GLY A 243 -21.86 -7.34 -11.98
N LYS A 244 -22.18 -8.63 -11.92
CA LYS A 244 -22.89 -9.29 -10.81
C LYS A 244 -22.28 -9.04 -9.45
N ALA A 245 -20.94 -8.99 -9.35
CA ALA A 245 -20.23 -8.80 -8.09
C ALA A 245 -20.13 -7.35 -7.62
N LYS A 246 -20.54 -6.37 -8.44
CA LYS A 246 -20.58 -4.92 -8.15
C LYS A 246 -19.24 -4.32 -7.66
N CYS A 247 -18.12 -5.03 -7.79
CA CYS A 247 -16.82 -4.57 -7.27
C CYS A 247 -16.39 -3.24 -7.90
N ALA A 248 -16.71 -3.02 -9.18
CA ALA A 248 -16.36 -1.81 -9.92
C ALA A 248 -17.14 -0.57 -9.46
N ALA A 249 -18.15 -0.69 -8.58
CA ALA A 249 -18.86 0.46 -8.01
C ALA A 249 -17.91 1.33 -7.17
N CYS A 250 -17.06 0.70 -6.34
CA CYS A 250 -16.05 1.37 -5.52
C CYS A 250 -14.63 1.21 -6.10
N HIS A 251 -14.33 0.03 -6.66
CA HIS A 251 -13.03 -0.28 -7.26
C HIS A 251 -13.05 0.04 -8.77
N VAL A 252 -13.23 1.30 -9.10
CA VAL A 252 -13.35 1.83 -10.47
C VAL A 252 -12.15 1.38 -11.31
N ASN A 253 -12.46 0.82 -12.50
CA ASN A 253 -11.46 0.26 -13.42
C ASN A 253 -11.41 0.97 -14.77
N GLU A 254 -11.78 2.21 -14.80
CA GLU A 254 -11.68 3.07 -15.96
C GLU A 254 -10.28 3.67 -16.10
N LYS A 255 -9.88 3.90 -17.34
CA LYS A 255 -8.68 4.66 -17.67
C LYS A 255 -8.96 6.13 -17.47
N THR A 256 -7.98 6.83 -16.93
CA THR A 256 -7.96 8.29 -16.89
C THR A 256 -6.81 8.84 -17.72
N SER A 257 -6.62 10.15 -17.75
CA SER A 257 -5.46 10.79 -18.38
C SER A 257 -4.86 11.82 -17.44
N ASP A 258 -3.53 11.96 -17.52
CA ASP A 258 -2.83 13.06 -16.87
C ASP A 258 -3.00 14.39 -17.64
N GLU A 259 -2.40 15.46 -17.14
CA GLU A 259 -2.46 16.79 -17.77
C GLU A 259 -1.78 16.84 -19.14
N GLU A 260 -0.82 15.96 -19.39
CA GLU A 260 -0.10 15.80 -20.66
C GLU A 260 -0.88 14.90 -21.66
N GLY A 261 -1.99 14.29 -21.23
CA GLY A 261 -2.81 13.40 -22.04
C GLY A 261 -2.31 11.95 -22.10
N ASN A 262 -1.34 11.56 -21.26
CA ASN A 262 -0.93 10.17 -21.15
C ASN A 262 -2.02 9.35 -20.44
N VAL A 263 -2.23 8.12 -20.91
CA VAL A 263 -3.21 7.22 -20.30
C VAL A 263 -2.72 6.77 -18.95
N ILE A 264 -3.50 7.04 -17.90
CA ILE A 264 -3.33 6.45 -16.57
C ILE A 264 -4.16 5.16 -16.51
N PRO A 265 -3.53 3.98 -16.35
CA PRO A 265 -4.26 2.73 -16.18
C PRO A 265 -5.11 2.75 -14.91
N PRO A 266 -6.19 1.96 -14.84
CA PRO A 266 -7.07 1.90 -13.68
C PRO A 266 -6.34 1.69 -12.36
N MET A 267 -6.72 2.46 -11.34
CA MET A 267 -6.23 2.30 -9.97
C MET A 267 -7.02 1.26 -9.18
N PHE A 268 -8.18 0.85 -9.67
CA PHE A 268 -9.11 -0.04 -8.95
C PHE A 268 -9.49 0.51 -7.58
N THR A 269 -9.84 1.79 -7.56
CA THR A 269 -10.36 2.56 -6.43
C THR A 269 -10.93 3.87 -6.94
N ASP A 270 -11.94 4.38 -6.28
CA ASP A 270 -12.46 5.75 -6.41
C ASP A 270 -11.85 6.70 -5.35
N PHE A 271 -11.02 6.15 -4.44
CA PHE A 271 -10.42 6.84 -3.31
C PHE A 271 -11.42 7.40 -2.28
N THR A 272 -12.67 6.96 -2.29
CA THR A 272 -13.70 7.31 -1.32
C THR A 272 -13.55 6.53 -0.01
N TYR A 273 -14.57 6.59 0.84
CA TYR A 273 -14.62 5.92 2.14
C TYR A 273 -15.94 5.17 2.30
N ASP A 274 -15.87 3.94 2.80
CA ASP A 274 -17.06 3.12 3.01
C ASP A 274 -16.96 2.25 4.26
N ASN A 275 -18.09 1.94 4.88
CA ASN A 275 -18.19 0.93 5.92
C ASN A 275 -18.72 -0.37 5.33
N ILE A 276 -17.83 -1.29 5.03
CA ILE A 276 -18.19 -2.60 4.47
C ILE A 276 -18.65 -3.61 5.53
N GLY A 277 -18.87 -3.19 6.78
CA GLY A 277 -19.31 -4.05 7.86
C GLY A 277 -18.29 -5.08 8.33
N LEU A 278 -16.99 -4.76 8.30
CA LEU A 278 -15.94 -5.68 8.77
C LEU A 278 -16.13 -6.04 10.24
N PRO A 279 -16.05 -7.34 10.60
CA PRO A 279 -16.05 -7.73 11.99
C PRO A 279 -14.76 -7.36 12.71
N ARG A 280 -14.85 -7.19 14.02
CA ARG A 280 -13.70 -6.93 14.87
C ARG A 280 -12.70 -8.09 14.81
N ASN A 281 -11.42 -7.76 14.75
CA ASN A 281 -10.36 -8.75 14.80
C ASN A 281 -9.86 -8.96 16.25
N VAL A 282 -10.35 -10.00 16.91
CA VAL A 282 -9.98 -10.33 18.32
C VAL A 282 -8.54 -10.84 18.46
N LYS A 283 -7.83 -11.07 17.36
CA LYS A 283 -6.41 -11.44 17.37
C LYS A 283 -5.48 -10.22 17.55
N ILE A 284 -6.02 -9.00 17.48
CA ILE A 284 -5.24 -7.78 17.73
C ILE A 284 -5.19 -7.55 19.26
N PRO A 285 -3.98 -7.64 19.87
CA PRO A 285 -3.85 -7.47 21.31
C PRO A 285 -4.09 -6.00 21.71
N ASN A 286 -4.72 -5.81 22.86
CA ASN A 286 -4.98 -4.48 23.43
C ASN A 286 -5.69 -3.51 22.47
N ASN A 287 -6.68 -4.03 21.74
CA ASN A 287 -7.57 -3.23 20.89
C ASN A 287 -8.91 -3.03 21.63
N PRO A 288 -9.02 -2.07 22.58
CA PRO A 288 -10.18 -1.95 23.46
C PRO A 288 -11.41 -1.41 22.75
N GLU A 289 -11.20 -0.49 21.82
CA GLU A 289 -12.27 0.23 21.15
C GLU A 289 -12.38 -0.12 19.68
N PRO A 290 -13.59 -0.13 19.11
CA PRO A 290 -13.82 -0.22 17.68
C PRO A 290 -13.16 0.93 16.93
N ASN A 291 -12.75 0.68 15.67
CA ASN A 291 -12.16 1.72 14.84
C ASN A 291 -13.23 2.48 14.07
N SER A 292 -13.51 3.71 14.47
CA SER A 292 -14.52 4.56 13.84
C SER A 292 -14.13 5.14 12.48
N GLY A 293 -12.99 4.74 11.92
CA GLY A 293 -12.59 5.16 10.57
C GLY A 293 -12.51 6.67 10.38
N LEU A 294 -13.14 7.16 9.32
CA LEU A 294 -13.21 8.58 8.94
C LEU A 294 -13.92 9.40 10.04
N GLY A 295 -15.08 8.94 10.53
CA GLY A 295 -15.83 9.59 11.59
C GLY A 295 -15.13 9.61 12.95
N GLY A 296 -14.04 8.83 13.13
CA GLY A 296 -13.18 8.91 14.32
C GLY A 296 -12.21 10.09 14.33
N ARG A 297 -12.12 10.87 13.26
CA ARG A 297 -11.31 12.09 13.17
C ARG A 297 -12.04 13.25 13.82
N THR A 298 -11.35 13.99 14.68
CA THR A 298 -11.95 15.13 15.42
C THR A 298 -12.43 16.26 14.51
N ASP A 299 -11.75 16.50 13.38
CA ASP A 299 -12.12 17.51 12.39
C ASP A 299 -13.37 17.09 11.60
N ILE A 300 -13.50 15.81 11.26
CA ILE A 300 -14.66 15.26 10.56
C ILE A 300 -15.85 15.18 11.53
N ALA A 301 -15.68 14.58 12.70
CA ALA A 301 -16.74 14.46 13.71
C ALA A 301 -17.33 15.82 14.14
N ALA A 302 -16.57 16.91 14.03
CA ALA A 302 -17.08 18.26 14.30
C ALA A 302 -18.04 18.78 13.21
N LEU A 303 -17.98 18.24 12.00
CA LEU A 303 -18.81 18.59 10.84
C LEU A 303 -19.94 17.58 10.62
N ASP A 304 -19.70 16.33 10.93
CA ASP A 304 -20.61 15.19 10.76
C ASP A 304 -21.58 15.09 11.96
N THR A 305 -22.61 15.92 11.95
CA THR A 305 -23.60 15.99 13.05
C THR A 305 -24.56 14.79 13.07
N GLU A 306 -24.73 14.11 11.96
CA GLU A 306 -25.60 12.94 11.81
C GLU A 306 -24.86 11.62 12.06
N GLY A 307 -23.51 11.65 12.12
CA GLY A 307 -22.67 10.47 12.30
C GLY A 307 -22.54 9.60 11.06
N GLU A 308 -22.72 10.18 9.88
CA GLU A 308 -22.71 9.46 8.59
C GLU A 308 -21.32 8.92 8.20
N GLU A 309 -20.24 9.48 8.79
CA GLU A 309 -18.86 9.10 8.48
C GLU A 309 -18.31 8.03 9.44
N ILE A 310 -19.08 7.66 10.46
CA ILE A 310 -18.66 6.66 11.46
C ILE A 310 -18.51 5.28 10.80
N GLY A 311 -17.36 4.63 11.04
CA GLY A 311 -17.07 3.28 10.53
C GLY A 311 -16.52 3.23 9.11
N LYS A 312 -16.54 4.34 8.37
CA LYS A 312 -16.06 4.39 7.00
C LYS A 312 -14.53 4.36 6.93
N HIS A 313 -13.99 3.51 6.08
CA HIS A 313 -12.56 3.37 5.80
C HIS A 313 -12.30 3.54 4.31
N LYS A 314 -11.10 4.03 3.98
CA LYS A 314 -10.72 4.32 2.61
C LYS A 314 -10.82 3.09 1.70
N VAL A 315 -11.43 3.26 0.53
CA VAL A 315 -11.40 2.30 -0.56
C VAL A 315 -9.98 2.26 -1.13
N MET A 316 -9.24 1.19 -0.82
CA MET A 316 -7.85 1.04 -1.24
C MET A 316 -7.75 0.50 -2.66
N SER A 317 -6.68 0.88 -3.36
CA SER A 317 -6.36 0.29 -4.66
C SER A 317 -6.20 -1.22 -4.57
N LEU A 318 -6.73 -1.95 -5.56
CA LEU A 318 -6.54 -3.40 -5.67
C LEU A 318 -5.26 -3.79 -6.43
N ARG A 319 -4.46 -2.82 -6.86
CA ARG A 319 -3.15 -3.14 -7.45
C ARG A 319 -2.28 -3.87 -6.44
N ASN A 320 -1.66 -4.96 -6.88
CA ASN A 320 -0.87 -5.86 -6.04
C ASN A 320 -1.66 -6.56 -4.91
N ILE A 321 -2.99 -6.55 -4.94
CA ILE A 321 -3.83 -7.08 -3.85
C ILE A 321 -3.52 -8.53 -3.49
N ALA A 322 -3.11 -9.37 -4.44
CA ALA A 322 -2.73 -10.76 -4.18
C ALA A 322 -1.46 -10.91 -3.29
N LEU A 323 -0.72 -9.84 -3.06
CA LEU A 323 0.51 -9.81 -2.28
C LEU A 323 0.33 -9.22 -0.87
N THR A 324 -0.84 -8.62 -0.56
CA THR A 324 -1.02 -7.72 0.59
C THR A 324 -1.87 -8.32 1.72
N ALA A 325 -1.97 -9.65 1.79
CA ALA A 325 -2.62 -10.31 2.93
C ALA A 325 -1.93 -9.94 4.27
N PRO A 326 -2.70 -9.85 5.39
CA PRO A 326 -4.15 -10.06 5.52
C PRO A 326 -4.98 -8.84 5.09
N TYR A 327 -6.28 -9.03 4.86
CA TYR A 327 -7.17 -8.04 4.27
C TYR A 327 -8.12 -7.40 5.28
N GLY A 328 -8.64 -6.21 4.89
CA GLY A 328 -9.43 -5.32 5.73
C GLY A 328 -8.55 -4.38 6.56
N HIS A 329 -9.14 -3.28 7.04
CA HIS A 329 -8.41 -2.28 7.84
C HIS A 329 -7.78 -2.86 9.12
N ASN A 330 -8.37 -3.91 9.67
CA ASN A 330 -7.90 -4.62 10.87
C ASN A 330 -7.28 -6.01 10.56
N GLY A 331 -7.08 -6.35 9.28
CA GLY A 331 -6.46 -7.61 8.87
C GLY A 331 -7.23 -8.87 9.29
N VAL A 332 -8.56 -8.82 9.33
CA VAL A 332 -9.39 -9.93 9.81
C VAL A 332 -9.42 -11.12 8.84
N PHE A 333 -9.26 -10.87 7.53
CA PHE A 333 -9.29 -11.93 6.52
C PHE A 333 -7.88 -12.34 6.09
N ALA A 334 -7.60 -13.62 6.18
CA ALA A 334 -6.28 -14.16 5.88
C ALA A 334 -6.03 -14.32 4.38
N THR A 335 -7.07 -14.44 3.54
CA THR A 335 -6.95 -14.70 2.10
C THR A 335 -7.92 -13.87 1.26
N LEU A 336 -7.62 -13.71 -0.03
CA LEU A 336 -8.53 -13.06 -0.98
C LEU A 336 -9.86 -13.82 -1.09
N GLU A 337 -9.82 -15.12 -1.04
CA GLU A 337 -11.01 -15.96 -1.08
C GLU A 337 -11.94 -15.64 0.09
N GLN A 338 -11.39 -15.40 1.30
CA GLN A 338 -12.21 -15.05 2.46
C GLN A 338 -12.89 -13.68 2.33
N ILE A 339 -12.19 -12.65 1.86
CA ILE A 339 -12.81 -11.33 1.72
C ILE A 339 -13.85 -11.30 0.59
N VAL A 340 -13.61 -12.00 -0.53
CA VAL A 340 -14.60 -12.14 -1.61
C VAL A 340 -15.82 -12.88 -1.12
N HIS A 341 -15.64 -13.95 -0.35
CA HIS A 341 -16.74 -14.70 0.26
C HIS A 341 -17.52 -13.85 1.26
N PHE A 342 -16.84 -13.00 2.03
CA PHE A 342 -17.49 -12.04 2.93
C PHE A 342 -18.37 -11.05 2.14
N TYR A 343 -17.86 -10.44 1.09
CA TYR A 343 -18.64 -9.53 0.25
C TYR A 343 -19.87 -10.23 -0.37
N ASN A 344 -19.73 -11.50 -0.74
CA ASN A 344 -20.83 -12.28 -1.28
C ASN A 344 -21.90 -12.65 -0.25
N THR A 345 -21.50 -12.95 1.01
CA THR A 345 -22.35 -13.69 1.96
C THR A 345 -22.48 -13.05 3.33
N ARG A 346 -21.94 -11.85 3.56
CA ARG A 346 -21.96 -11.19 4.89
C ARG A 346 -23.33 -11.25 5.55
N ASP A 347 -24.39 -11.00 4.79
CA ASP A 347 -25.75 -10.86 5.32
C ASP A 347 -26.58 -12.14 5.17
N THR A 348 -26.00 -13.25 4.67
CA THR A 348 -26.73 -14.49 4.36
C THR A 348 -26.12 -15.77 4.95
N LEU A 349 -24.83 -15.79 5.30
CA LEU A 349 -24.16 -17.02 5.71
C LEU A 349 -24.53 -17.50 7.13
N GLY A 350 -25.03 -16.64 7.99
CA GLY A 350 -25.31 -16.90 9.39
C GLY A 350 -24.34 -16.17 10.33
N TRP A 351 -24.44 -16.45 11.61
CA TRP A 351 -23.71 -15.75 12.67
C TRP A 351 -22.72 -16.65 13.40
N VAL A 352 -21.58 -16.09 13.80
CA VAL A 352 -20.57 -16.68 14.70
C VAL A 352 -20.08 -15.63 15.69
N SER A 353 -19.48 -16.03 16.81
CA SER A 353 -19.12 -15.15 17.91
C SER A 353 -17.99 -14.17 17.58
N ASP A 354 -16.95 -14.63 16.87
CA ASP A 354 -15.78 -13.85 16.50
C ASP A 354 -14.96 -14.54 15.39
N ASN A 355 -13.82 -13.94 15.01
CA ASN A 355 -12.96 -14.47 13.94
C ASN A 355 -12.02 -15.62 14.40
N GLN A 356 -12.18 -16.14 15.61
CA GLN A 356 -11.54 -17.38 16.09
C GLN A 356 -12.52 -18.55 16.15
N ASP A 357 -13.82 -18.29 15.99
CA ASP A 357 -14.84 -19.34 15.92
C ASP A 357 -14.51 -20.31 14.76
N PRO A 358 -14.60 -21.64 14.97
CA PRO A 358 -14.38 -22.63 13.91
C PRO A 358 -15.30 -22.48 12.68
N GLY A 359 -16.45 -21.84 12.86
CA GLY A 359 -17.43 -21.52 11.82
C GLY A 359 -17.11 -20.25 11.03
N PHE A 360 -16.13 -19.44 11.44
CA PHE A 360 -15.76 -18.21 10.75
C PHE A 360 -15.47 -18.47 9.26
N ALA A 361 -16.09 -17.70 8.38
CA ALA A 361 -16.02 -17.84 6.92
C ALA A 361 -16.53 -19.20 6.38
N LYS A 362 -17.27 -19.98 7.17
CA LYS A 362 -17.80 -21.29 6.75
C LYS A 362 -19.30 -21.41 7.00
N SER A 363 -19.74 -21.03 8.19
CA SER A 363 -21.14 -21.10 8.60
C SER A 363 -21.69 -19.76 9.08
N GLY A 364 -20.85 -18.75 9.22
CA GLY A 364 -21.27 -17.41 9.63
C GLY A 364 -20.16 -16.39 9.69
N TRP A 365 -20.58 -15.16 9.92
CA TRP A 365 -19.74 -13.99 10.16
C TRP A 365 -20.09 -13.37 11.51
N PRO A 366 -19.14 -12.79 12.24
CA PRO A 366 -19.45 -11.99 13.42
C PRO A 366 -20.16 -10.69 13.03
N ASP A 367 -20.77 -10.04 14.02
CA ASP A 367 -21.32 -8.70 13.83
C ASP A 367 -20.26 -7.72 13.35
N PRO A 368 -20.66 -6.68 12.59
CA PRO A 368 -19.76 -5.58 12.20
C PRO A 368 -19.09 -4.93 13.43
N GLU A 369 -17.82 -4.57 13.30
CA GLU A 369 -17.11 -3.82 14.36
C GLU A 369 -17.81 -2.49 14.68
N ILE A 370 -18.32 -1.84 13.64
CA ILE A 370 -19.16 -0.64 13.69
C ILE A 370 -20.43 -0.93 12.89
N PRO A 371 -21.59 -1.04 13.54
CA PRO A 371 -22.85 -1.36 12.85
C PRO A 371 -23.50 -0.17 12.14
N GLU A 372 -23.09 1.07 12.48
CA GLU A 372 -23.59 2.28 11.85
C GLU A 372 -23.05 2.40 10.42
N ASN A 373 -23.87 2.86 9.50
CA ASN A 373 -23.51 3.18 8.11
C ASN A 373 -22.96 2.00 7.29
N VAL A 374 -23.30 0.76 7.68
CA VAL A 374 -22.86 -0.42 6.91
C VAL A 374 -23.52 -0.41 5.53
N ASN A 375 -22.70 -0.52 4.48
CA ASN A 375 -23.15 -0.61 3.10
C ASN A 375 -23.83 -1.97 2.85
N HIS A 376 -25.16 -1.96 2.69
CA HIS A 376 -25.98 -3.12 2.34
C HIS A 376 -26.41 -3.13 0.87
N ASP A 377 -26.21 -2.04 0.13
CA ASP A 377 -26.69 -1.89 -1.24
C ASP A 377 -25.77 -2.57 -2.26
N GLU A 378 -24.48 -2.57 -2.01
CA GLU A 378 -23.46 -2.98 -2.98
C GLU A 378 -22.78 -4.29 -2.62
N LEU A 379 -22.86 -4.76 -1.37
CA LEU A 379 -22.24 -6.00 -0.90
C LEU A 379 -23.06 -6.66 0.21
N GLY A 380 -22.69 -7.91 0.56
CA GLY A 380 -23.37 -8.71 1.60
C GLY A 380 -24.32 -9.77 1.04
N ILE A 381 -24.94 -9.52 -0.14
CA ILE A 381 -25.85 -10.45 -0.82
C ILE A 381 -25.62 -10.38 -2.33
N LEU A 382 -24.51 -10.93 -2.82
CA LEU A 382 -24.20 -10.87 -4.27
C LEU A 382 -24.72 -12.08 -5.05
N GLY A 383 -25.02 -13.19 -4.37
CA GLY A 383 -25.52 -14.41 -4.97
C GLY A 383 -24.52 -15.09 -5.91
N LEU A 384 -23.22 -14.94 -5.64
CA LEU A 384 -22.15 -15.58 -6.41
C LEU A 384 -22.06 -17.06 -6.03
N THR A 385 -21.80 -17.89 -7.04
CA THR A 385 -21.42 -19.29 -6.83
C THR A 385 -19.95 -19.39 -6.40
N PRO A 386 -19.52 -20.52 -5.79
CA PRO A 386 -18.11 -20.71 -5.44
C PRO A 386 -17.14 -20.61 -6.63
N ASP A 387 -17.56 -20.94 -7.83
CA ASP A 387 -16.72 -20.83 -9.04
C ASP A 387 -16.64 -19.39 -9.54
N GLU A 388 -17.71 -18.60 -9.38
CA GLU A 388 -17.68 -17.16 -9.65
C GLU A 388 -16.77 -16.41 -8.66
N GLU A 389 -16.79 -16.75 -7.35
CA GLU A 389 -15.84 -16.21 -6.38
C GLU A 389 -14.38 -16.52 -6.77
N LYS A 390 -14.09 -17.75 -7.18
CA LYS A 390 -12.76 -18.15 -7.68
C LYS A 390 -12.35 -17.38 -8.92
N ALA A 391 -13.28 -17.12 -9.82
CA ALA A 391 -13.01 -16.35 -11.04
C ALA A 391 -12.63 -14.89 -10.69
N ILE A 392 -13.34 -14.25 -9.78
CA ILE A 392 -13.02 -12.91 -9.28
C ILE A 392 -11.61 -12.89 -8.66
N VAL A 393 -11.29 -13.87 -7.81
CA VAL A 393 -9.93 -13.99 -7.23
C VAL A 393 -8.87 -14.21 -8.32
N ALA A 394 -9.16 -14.99 -9.35
CA ALA A 394 -8.24 -15.18 -10.47
C ALA A 394 -8.00 -13.89 -11.23
N PHE A 395 -9.04 -13.09 -11.47
CA PHE A 395 -8.91 -11.75 -12.05
C PHE A 395 -8.04 -10.84 -11.15
N MET A 396 -8.34 -10.73 -9.86
CA MET A 396 -7.56 -9.89 -8.94
C MET A 396 -6.07 -10.23 -8.89
N LYS A 397 -5.72 -11.52 -9.06
CA LYS A 397 -4.31 -11.94 -9.17
C LYS A 397 -3.61 -11.37 -10.41
N THR A 398 -4.35 -11.01 -11.47
CA THR A 398 -3.79 -10.36 -12.67
C THR A 398 -3.31 -8.92 -12.42
N LEU A 399 -3.71 -8.31 -11.30
CA LEU A 399 -3.32 -6.96 -10.90
C LEU A 399 -1.94 -6.91 -10.21
N THR A 400 -1.23 -8.03 -10.19
CA THR A 400 0.11 -8.16 -9.59
C THR A 400 1.18 -7.71 -10.56
N ASP A 401 2.00 -6.75 -10.14
CA ASP A 401 3.15 -6.25 -10.88
C ASP A 401 4.23 -7.30 -11.13
N ASP A 402 5.23 -6.93 -11.92
CA ASP A 402 6.34 -7.78 -12.34
C ASP A 402 5.87 -9.07 -13.06
N TYR A 403 4.78 -8.98 -13.81
CA TYR A 403 4.25 -10.09 -14.60
C TYR A 403 5.29 -10.75 -15.50
N PRO A 404 6.23 -10.03 -16.14
CA PRO A 404 7.31 -10.66 -16.91
C PRO A 404 8.17 -11.63 -16.09
N ILE A 405 8.24 -11.46 -14.76
CA ILE A 405 9.04 -12.34 -13.88
C ILE A 405 8.27 -13.60 -13.50
N TRP A 406 6.97 -13.48 -13.16
CA TRP A 406 6.19 -14.59 -12.59
C TRP A 406 5.19 -15.22 -13.57
N GLY A 407 4.79 -14.49 -14.62
CA GLY A 407 3.68 -14.90 -15.50
C GLY A 407 4.00 -16.04 -16.46
N ARG A 408 5.28 -16.32 -16.73
CA ARG A 408 5.73 -17.36 -17.69
C ARG A 408 5.04 -17.25 -19.06
N ASP A 409 4.67 -16.05 -19.45
CA ASP A 409 4.01 -15.76 -20.72
C ASP A 409 5.04 -15.54 -21.82
N ARG A 410 4.91 -16.29 -22.93
CA ARG A 410 5.83 -16.14 -24.08
C ARG A 410 5.67 -14.81 -24.80
N LEU A 411 4.52 -14.18 -24.70
CA LEU A 411 4.25 -12.85 -25.28
C LEU A 411 4.83 -11.71 -24.43
N VAL A 412 5.08 -11.99 -23.14
CA VAL A 412 5.61 -11.04 -22.16
C VAL A 412 6.78 -11.69 -21.41
N PRO A 413 7.92 -11.94 -22.08
CA PRO A 413 9.06 -12.61 -21.46
C PRO A 413 9.74 -11.72 -20.40
N PRO A 414 10.60 -12.30 -19.53
CA PRO A 414 11.43 -11.54 -18.59
C PRO A 414 12.19 -10.41 -19.28
N GLY A 415 12.21 -9.23 -18.65
CA GLY A 415 12.82 -8.01 -19.20
C GLY A 415 11.90 -7.21 -20.13
N THR A 416 10.63 -7.60 -20.32
CA THR A 416 9.66 -6.77 -21.04
C THR A 416 9.37 -5.52 -20.21
N ALA A 417 9.56 -4.34 -20.80
CA ALA A 417 9.26 -3.06 -20.18
C ALA A 417 7.76 -2.89 -19.91
N SER A 418 7.41 -2.04 -18.93
CA SER A 418 6.02 -1.62 -18.70
C SER A 418 5.40 -1.11 -20.00
N PRO A 419 4.13 -1.42 -20.28
CA PRO A 419 3.43 -0.84 -21.42
C PRO A 419 3.04 0.63 -21.21
N PHE A 420 3.21 1.16 -19.97
CA PHE A 420 2.87 2.53 -19.58
C PHE A 420 4.04 3.22 -18.85
N PRO A 421 5.22 3.36 -19.48
CA PRO A 421 6.43 3.87 -18.80
C PRO A 421 6.36 5.36 -18.48
N GLU A 422 5.50 6.13 -19.17
CA GLU A 422 5.39 7.58 -19.00
C GLU A 422 4.45 7.99 -17.86
N VAL A 423 3.71 7.04 -17.28
CA VAL A 423 2.73 7.34 -16.22
C VAL A 423 3.43 7.75 -14.94
N LYS A 424 3.10 8.93 -14.46
CA LYS A 424 3.60 9.50 -13.20
C LYS A 424 2.43 9.80 -12.27
N PRO A 425 2.62 9.68 -10.96
CA PRO A 425 1.65 10.19 -10.01
C PRO A 425 1.47 11.71 -10.17
N PRO A 426 0.27 12.23 -9.87
CA PRO A 426 0.05 13.67 -9.82
C PRO A 426 0.97 14.33 -8.80
N VAL A 427 1.33 15.59 -9.04
CA VAL A 427 2.12 16.38 -8.08
C VAL A 427 1.27 16.62 -6.84
N GLN A 428 1.78 16.23 -5.66
CA GLN A 428 1.11 16.36 -4.37
C GLN A 428 1.72 17.47 -3.51
#